data_19614048bf16796eb6a8b6b52367adea
#
_entry.id   19614048bf16796eb6a8b6b52367adea
#
_cell.length_a   1.000
_cell.length_b   1.000
_cell.length_c   1.000
_cell.angle_alpha   90.00
_cell.angle_beta   90.00
_cell.angle_gamma   90.00
#
_symmetry.space_group_name_H-M   'P 1'
#
loop_
_entity.id
_entity.type
_entity.pdbx_description
1 polymer ?
#
loop_
_entity_poly.entity_id
_entity_poly.type
_entity_poly.pdbx_seq_one_letter_code
_entity_poly.pdbx_strand_id
1 'polypeptide(L)'
;MKLLEGKVALITGAARGIGKAIALKFAKEGADIAFTDLVIDENGKATEAEIAALGVKCKGYASNAADFAQTEEVVNAIKADFGKIDILVNNAGITKDGLMLRMTEAQWDAVINVNLKSAFNFIHACVPIMMRQRGGSIINMSSVVGVHGNAGQ
;
A
#
# COMPACT_ATOMS: atom_id res chain seq x y z
N MET A 1 -15.66 8.86 19.20
CA MET A 1 -15.59 9.61 17.91
C MET A 1 -14.54 8.91 17.05
N LYS A 2 -14.88 8.53 15.85
CA LYS A 2 -13.96 7.89 14.91
C LYS A 2 -13.20 8.96 14.14
N LEU A 3 -11.87 8.90 14.11
CA LEU A 3 -11.02 9.93 13.52
C LEU A 3 -11.05 9.95 11.98
N LEU A 4 -11.35 8.81 11.36
CA LEU A 4 -11.31 8.62 9.90
C LEU A 4 -12.68 8.30 9.31
N GLU A 5 -13.76 8.60 10.02
CA GLU A 5 -15.10 8.34 9.52
C GLU A 5 -15.35 9.06 8.19
N GLY A 6 -15.86 8.31 7.21
CA GLY A 6 -16.10 8.82 5.86
C GLY A 6 -14.83 9.03 5.02
N LYS A 7 -13.66 8.60 5.45
CA LYS A 7 -12.42 8.61 4.66
C LYS A 7 -12.24 7.28 3.93
N VAL A 8 -11.56 7.31 2.81
CA VAL A 8 -11.11 6.14 2.05
C VAL A 8 -9.60 6.07 2.09
N ALA A 9 -9.05 4.97 2.60
CA ALA A 9 -7.62 4.74 2.66
C ALA A 9 -7.21 3.61 1.69
N LEU A 10 -6.21 3.90 0.86
CA LEU A 10 -5.52 2.94 0.02
C LEU A 10 -4.19 2.57 0.68
N ILE A 11 -3.98 1.27 0.94
CA ILE A 11 -2.78 0.76 1.61
C ILE A 11 -2.15 -0.32 0.74
N THR A 12 -0.90 -0.14 0.34
CA THR A 12 -0.20 -1.11 -0.49
C THR A 12 0.49 -2.19 0.33
N GLY A 13 0.50 -3.43 -0.15
CA GLY A 13 1.11 -4.56 0.56
C GLY A 13 0.40 -4.90 1.86
N ALA A 14 -0.93 -4.87 1.88
CA ALA A 14 -1.71 -4.97 3.12
C ALA A 14 -2.52 -6.26 3.29
N ALA A 15 -2.27 -7.29 2.48
CA ALA A 15 -2.87 -8.61 2.71
C ALA A 15 -2.39 -9.23 4.05
N ARG A 16 -1.25 -8.78 4.58
CA ARG A 16 -0.63 -9.28 5.82
C ARG A 16 0.29 -8.24 6.46
N GLY A 17 0.87 -8.60 7.61
CA GLY A 17 1.96 -7.86 8.26
C GLY A 17 1.58 -6.43 8.68
N ILE A 18 2.53 -5.51 8.52
CA ILE A 18 2.39 -4.11 8.93
C ILE A 18 1.25 -3.43 8.17
N GLY A 19 1.15 -3.64 6.85
CA GLY A 19 0.07 -3.07 6.04
C GLY A 19 -1.32 -3.49 6.52
N LYS A 20 -1.51 -4.79 6.84
CA LYS A 20 -2.75 -5.28 7.45
C LYS A 20 -3.05 -4.62 8.78
N ALA A 21 -2.05 -4.47 9.66
CA ALA A 21 -2.22 -3.83 10.95
C ALA A 21 -2.65 -2.36 10.81
N ILE A 22 -2.08 -1.63 9.85
CA ILE A 22 -2.47 -0.26 9.51
C ILE A 22 -3.92 -0.24 9.03
N ALA A 23 -4.29 -1.14 8.10
CA ALA A 23 -5.63 -1.23 7.53
C ALA A 23 -6.69 -1.49 8.64
N LEU A 24 -6.42 -2.44 9.54
CA LEU A 24 -7.29 -2.72 10.69
C LEU A 24 -7.42 -1.52 11.63
N LYS A 25 -6.31 -0.82 11.89
CA LYS A 25 -6.37 0.38 12.75
C LYS A 25 -7.19 1.49 12.10
N PHE A 26 -7.00 1.75 10.81
CA PHE A 26 -7.76 2.76 10.09
C PHE A 26 -9.25 2.41 10.00
N ALA A 27 -9.56 1.13 9.77
CA ALA A 27 -10.94 0.63 9.77
C ALA A 27 -11.64 0.83 11.13
N LYS A 28 -10.93 0.54 12.24
CA LYS A 28 -11.44 0.82 13.60
C LYS A 28 -11.73 2.30 13.83
N GLU A 29 -10.98 3.18 13.18
CA GLU A 29 -11.22 4.63 13.18
C GLU A 29 -12.26 5.09 12.13
N GLY A 30 -12.90 4.15 11.42
CA GLY A 30 -14.04 4.41 10.54
C GLY A 30 -13.69 4.64 9.07
N ALA A 31 -12.45 4.43 8.65
CA ALA A 31 -12.11 4.52 7.23
C ALA A 31 -12.59 3.29 6.46
N ASP A 32 -13.09 3.51 5.26
CA ASP A 32 -13.21 2.47 4.25
C ASP A 32 -11.83 2.12 3.70
N ILE A 33 -11.57 0.84 3.46
CA ILE A 33 -10.24 0.33 3.13
C ILE A 33 -10.22 -0.29 1.73
N ALA A 34 -9.40 0.28 0.85
CA ALA A 34 -8.88 -0.41 -0.32
C ALA A 34 -7.45 -0.85 -0.02
N PHE A 35 -7.09 -2.06 -0.33
CA PHE A 35 -5.70 -2.50 -0.21
C PHE A 35 -5.23 -3.26 -1.43
N THR A 36 -3.93 -3.18 -1.72
CA THR A 36 -3.32 -3.95 -2.79
C THR A 36 -2.30 -4.92 -2.25
N ASP A 37 -2.14 -6.02 -2.94
CA ASP A 37 -1.01 -6.94 -2.78
C ASP A 37 -0.71 -7.59 -4.12
N LEU A 38 0.43 -8.28 -4.25
CA LEU A 38 0.81 -8.93 -5.50
C LEU A 38 -0.25 -9.95 -5.93
N VAL A 39 -0.81 -10.68 -4.96
CA VAL A 39 -1.92 -11.61 -5.14
C VAL A 39 -2.91 -11.45 -3.99
N ILE A 40 -4.19 -11.67 -4.25
CA ILE A 40 -5.22 -11.78 -3.22
C ILE A 40 -5.55 -13.27 -3.06
N ASP A 41 -4.72 -13.93 -2.30
CA ASP A 41 -4.85 -15.32 -1.91
C ASP A 41 -5.82 -15.49 -0.70
N GLU A 42 -5.83 -16.65 -0.08
CA GLU A 42 -6.67 -16.90 1.11
C GLU A 42 -6.36 -15.96 2.28
N ASN A 43 -5.09 -15.54 2.44
CA ASN A 43 -4.73 -14.54 3.47
C ASN A 43 -5.29 -13.16 3.13
N GLY A 44 -5.23 -12.76 1.87
CA GLY A 44 -5.82 -11.50 1.38
C GLY A 44 -7.33 -11.47 1.57
N LYS A 45 -8.02 -12.55 1.23
CA LYS A 45 -9.47 -12.70 1.44
C LYS A 45 -9.85 -12.69 2.93
N ALA A 46 -9.07 -13.38 3.77
CA ALA A 46 -9.28 -13.37 5.22
C ALA A 46 -9.09 -11.95 5.80
N THR A 47 -8.10 -11.21 5.33
CA THR A 47 -7.87 -9.81 5.72
C THR A 47 -9.03 -8.92 5.29
N GLU A 48 -9.54 -9.07 4.07
CA GLU A 48 -10.72 -8.34 3.59
C GLU A 48 -11.94 -8.60 4.48
N ALA A 49 -12.21 -9.87 4.80
CA ALA A 49 -13.33 -10.26 5.65
C ALA A 49 -13.17 -9.72 7.08
N GLU A 50 -11.96 -9.78 7.66
CA GLU A 50 -11.67 -9.26 9.01
C GLU A 50 -11.90 -7.74 9.09
N ILE A 51 -11.48 -7.00 8.08
CA ILE A 51 -11.68 -5.55 8.01
C ILE A 51 -13.16 -5.23 7.81
N ALA A 52 -13.84 -5.92 6.90
CA ALA A 52 -15.27 -5.72 6.65
C ALA A 52 -16.14 -5.99 7.90
N ALA A 53 -15.73 -6.95 8.74
CA ALA A 53 -16.41 -7.24 10.01
C ALA A 53 -16.39 -6.07 11.00
N LEU A 54 -15.52 -5.07 10.81
CA LEU A 54 -15.52 -3.82 11.60
C LEU A 54 -16.58 -2.82 11.16
N GLY A 55 -17.41 -3.15 10.15
CA GLY A 55 -18.52 -2.33 9.69
C GLY A 55 -18.13 -1.25 8.67
N VAL A 56 -16.98 -1.37 8.04
CA VAL A 56 -16.53 -0.49 6.95
C VAL A 56 -16.48 -1.24 5.63
N LYS A 57 -16.49 -0.51 4.51
CA LYS A 57 -16.25 -1.12 3.21
C LYS A 57 -14.78 -1.52 3.09
N CYS A 58 -14.54 -2.75 2.64
CA CYS A 58 -13.19 -3.24 2.37
C CYS A 58 -13.14 -4.01 1.05
N LYS A 59 -12.07 -3.81 0.28
CA LYS A 59 -11.79 -4.61 -0.91
C LYS A 59 -10.29 -4.70 -1.16
N GLY A 60 -9.82 -5.92 -1.41
CA GLY A 60 -8.46 -6.22 -1.83
C GLY A 60 -8.35 -6.29 -3.36
N TYR A 61 -7.22 -5.83 -3.88
CA TYR A 61 -6.92 -5.80 -5.31
C TYR A 61 -5.54 -6.44 -5.56
N ALA A 62 -5.49 -7.38 -6.50
CA ALA A 62 -4.21 -7.90 -6.98
C ALA A 62 -3.55 -6.88 -7.90
N SER A 63 -2.31 -6.50 -7.60
CA SER A 63 -1.53 -5.56 -8.41
C SER A 63 -0.05 -5.68 -8.08
N ASN A 64 0.77 -5.72 -9.11
CA ASN A 64 2.22 -5.57 -8.95
C ASN A 64 2.55 -4.08 -8.77
N ALA A 65 2.88 -3.68 -7.55
CA ALA A 65 3.19 -2.29 -7.23
C ALA A 65 4.39 -1.71 -8.01
N ALA A 66 5.31 -2.56 -8.49
CA ALA A 66 6.43 -2.16 -9.31
C ALA A 66 6.06 -1.89 -10.78
N ASP A 67 4.86 -2.30 -11.21
CA ASP A 67 4.35 -2.10 -12.57
C ASP A 67 3.51 -0.81 -12.63
N PHE A 68 3.97 0.13 -13.46
CA PHE A 68 3.32 1.45 -13.58
C PHE A 68 1.90 1.34 -14.15
N ALA A 69 1.72 0.57 -15.22
CA ALA A 69 0.42 0.45 -15.89
C ALA A 69 -0.60 -0.26 -14.99
N GLN A 70 -0.22 -1.38 -14.35
CA GLN A 70 -1.10 -2.06 -13.39
C GLN A 70 -1.47 -1.16 -12.21
N THR A 71 -0.55 -0.29 -11.76
CA THR A 71 -0.84 0.65 -10.68
C THR A 71 -1.88 1.68 -11.12
N GLU A 72 -1.79 2.23 -12.33
CA GLU A 72 -2.81 3.14 -12.84
C GLU A 72 -4.18 2.47 -12.96
N GLU A 73 -4.22 1.25 -13.50
CA GLU A 73 -5.45 0.46 -13.63
C GLU A 73 -6.11 0.20 -12.27
N VAL A 74 -5.33 -0.26 -11.28
CA VAL A 74 -5.88 -0.56 -9.95
C VAL A 74 -6.34 0.68 -9.21
N VAL A 75 -5.62 1.80 -9.30
CA VAL A 75 -6.05 3.06 -8.67
C VAL A 75 -7.34 3.58 -9.31
N ASN A 76 -7.49 3.46 -10.63
CA ASN A 76 -8.73 3.81 -11.32
C ASN A 76 -9.90 2.90 -10.90
N ALA A 77 -9.68 1.60 -10.73
CA ALA A 77 -10.67 0.66 -10.22
C ALA A 77 -11.09 1.00 -8.78
N ILE A 78 -10.13 1.33 -7.91
CA ILE A 78 -10.39 1.76 -6.53
C ILE A 78 -11.21 3.06 -6.53
N LYS A 79 -10.84 4.03 -7.36
CA LYS A 79 -11.61 5.28 -7.50
C LYS A 79 -13.04 5.02 -7.97
N ALA A 80 -13.26 4.10 -8.90
CA ALA A 80 -14.60 3.72 -9.36
C ALA A 80 -15.40 3.05 -8.25
N ASP A 81 -14.80 2.13 -7.49
CA ASP A 81 -15.48 1.37 -6.44
C ASP A 81 -15.77 2.19 -5.19
N PHE A 82 -14.87 3.08 -4.77
CA PHE A 82 -14.94 3.85 -3.52
C PHE A 82 -15.36 5.31 -3.71
N GLY A 83 -15.31 5.82 -4.92
CA GLY A 83 -15.68 7.22 -5.24
C GLY A 83 -14.60 8.25 -4.95
N LYS A 84 -13.64 7.97 -4.08
CA LYS A 84 -12.55 8.88 -3.67
C LYS A 84 -11.37 8.11 -3.11
N ILE A 85 -10.25 8.79 -2.91
CA ILE A 85 -9.07 8.30 -2.17
C ILE A 85 -8.57 9.46 -1.32
N ASP A 86 -8.74 9.39 0.00
CA ASP A 86 -8.33 10.43 0.93
C ASP A 86 -6.92 10.19 1.50
N ILE A 87 -6.53 8.92 1.65
CA ILE A 87 -5.27 8.53 2.27
C ILE A 87 -4.59 7.47 1.40
N LEU A 88 -3.31 7.68 1.11
CA LEU A 88 -2.43 6.69 0.49
C LEU A 88 -1.33 6.30 1.46
N VAL A 89 -1.19 5.00 1.75
CA VAL A 89 -0.08 4.45 2.53
C VAL A 89 0.78 3.57 1.62
N ASN A 90 1.95 4.05 1.25
CA ASN A 90 2.96 3.29 0.52
C ASN A 90 3.73 2.40 1.49
N ASN A 91 3.25 1.17 1.67
CA ASN A 91 3.79 0.18 2.59
C ASN A 91 4.40 -1.03 1.86
N ALA A 92 4.03 -1.28 0.60
CA ALA A 92 4.60 -2.39 -0.16
C ALA A 92 6.13 -2.34 -0.17
N GLY A 93 6.75 -3.45 0.16
CA GLY A 93 8.21 -3.55 0.23
C GLY A 93 8.68 -4.98 0.37
N ILE A 94 9.90 -5.21 -0.08
CA ILE A 94 10.62 -6.48 0.04
C ILE A 94 12.04 -6.23 0.55
N THR A 95 12.67 -7.28 1.03
CA THR A 95 14.11 -7.30 1.32
C THR A 95 14.79 -8.36 0.46
N LYS A 96 16.04 -8.11 0.09
CA LYS A 96 16.96 -9.05 -0.56
C LYS A 96 18.30 -8.95 0.13
N ASP A 97 18.31 -9.38 1.39
CA ASP A 97 19.48 -9.23 2.26
C ASP A 97 20.64 -10.11 1.82
N GLY A 98 21.87 -9.63 2.03
CA GLY A 98 23.10 -10.32 1.70
C GLY A 98 24.31 -9.40 1.76
N LEU A 99 25.49 -10.00 1.66
CA LEU A 99 26.73 -9.21 1.58
C LEU A 99 26.76 -8.43 0.26
N MET A 100 27.10 -7.15 0.30
CA MET A 100 27.15 -6.26 -0.86
C MET A 100 27.96 -6.85 -2.01
N LEU A 101 29.13 -7.44 -1.72
CA LEU A 101 29.98 -8.02 -2.76
C LEU A 101 29.44 -9.30 -3.44
N ARG A 102 28.37 -9.88 -2.90
CA ARG A 102 27.64 -11.02 -3.49
C ARG A 102 26.27 -10.65 -4.01
N MET A 103 25.84 -9.41 -3.80
CA MET A 103 24.54 -8.94 -4.26
C MET A 103 24.55 -8.84 -5.78
N THR A 104 23.52 -9.41 -6.40
CA THR A 104 23.33 -9.30 -7.85
C THR A 104 22.57 -8.01 -8.20
N GLU A 105 22.77 -7.51 -9.42
CA GLU A 105 22.01 -6.38 -9.96
C GLU A 105 20.50 -6.66 -9.89
N ALA A 106 20.07 -7.87 -10.21
CA ALA A 106 18.66 -8.25 -10.13
C ALA A 106 18.07 -8.16 -8.71
N GLN A 107 18.86 -8.46 -7.66
CA GLN A 107 18.44 -8.30 -6.28
C GLN A 107 18.30 -6.82 -5.90
N TRP A 108 19.23 -5.98 -6.33
CA TRP A 108 19.16 -4.53 -6.18
C TRP A 108 17.95 -3.96 -6.88
N ASP A 109 17.77 -4.25 -8.17
CA ASP A 109 16.67 -3.76 -8.98
C ASP A 109 15.31 -4.17 -8.41
N ALA A 110 15.18 -5.41 -7.92
CA ALA A 110 13.95 -5.87 -7.29
C ALA A 110 13.57 -5.02 -6.07
N VAL A 111 14.54 -4.69 -5.21
CA VAL A 111 14.29 -3.85 -4.02
C VAL A 111 13.93 -2.42 -4.43
N ILE A 112 14.67 -1.81 -5.35
CA ILE A 112 14.38 -0.46 -5.83
C ILE A 112 13.01 -0.38 -6.50
N ASN A 113 12.67 -1.35 -7.35
CA ASN A 113 11.40 -1.36 -8.06
C ASN A 113 10.21 -1.55 -7.11
N VAL A 114 10.31 -2.44 -6.13
CA VAL A 114 9.20 -2.70 -5.21
C VAL A 114 9.12 -1.66 -4.08
N ASN A 115 10.26 -1.20 -3.53
CA ASN A 115 10.24 -0.33 -2.35
C ASN A 115 10.19 1.16 -2.71
N LEU A 116 10.82 1.58 -3.80
CA LEU A 116 10.90 3.01 -4.17
C LEU A 116 10.02 3.35 -5.37
N LYS A 117 10.18 2.63 -6.50
CA LYS A 117 9.39 2.90 -7.70
C LYS A 117 7.89 2.69 -7.45
N SER A 118 7.51 1.72 -6.62
CA SER A 118 6.10 1.52 -6.26
C SER A 118 5.49 2.77 -5.62
N ALA A 119 6.21 3.43 -4.71
CA ALA A 119 5.74 4.67 -4.10
C ALA A 119 5.53 5.76 -5.16
N PHE A 120 6.47 5.93 -6.09
CA PHE A 120 6.30 6.81 -7.24
C PHE A 120 5.05 6.46 -8.05
N ASN A 121 4.86 5.19 -8.40
CA ASN A 121 3.72 4.74 -9.21
C ASN A 121 2.38 5.10 -8.54
N PHE A 122 2.21 4.77 -7.25
CA PHE A 122 0.97 5.06 -6.53
C PHE A 122 0.77 6.54 -6.27
N ILE A 123 1.82 7.31 -5.95
CA ILE A 123 1.73 8.76 -5.82
C ILE A 123 1.29 9.38 -7.14
N HIS A 124 1.92 8.99 -8.25
CA HIS A 124 1.58 9.48 -9.60
C HIS A 124 0.10 9.24 -9.92
N ALA A 125 -0.42 8.05 -9.63
CA ALA A 125 -1.82 7.71 -9.91
C ALA A 125 -2.82 8.38 -8.96
N CYS A 126 -2.48 8.56 -7.67
CA CYS A 126 -3.38 9.10 -6.65
C CYS A 126 -3.41 10.64 -6.62
N VAL A 127 -2.29 11.31 -6.89
CA VAL A 127 -2.20 12.78 -6.79
C VAL A 127 -3.24 13.51 -7.64
N PRO A 128 -3.51 13.15 -8.91
CA PRO A 128 -4.55 13.82 -9.69
C PRO A 128 -5.95 13.71 -9.06
N ILE A 129 -6.23 12.59 -8.38
CA ILE A 129 -7.50 12.37 -7.67
C ILE A 129 -7.56 13.30 -6.45
N MET A 130 -6.52 13.31 -5.63
CA MET A 130 -6.41 14.14 -4.43
C MET A 130 -6.44 15.63 -4.75
N MET A 131 -5.81 16.06 -5.84
CA MET A 131 -5.86 17.45 -6.31
C MET A 131 -7.27 17.89 -6.67
N ARG A 132 -8.03 17.06 -7.39
CA ARG A 132 -9.45 17.36 -7.71
C ARG A 132 -10.32 17.40 -6.46
N GLN A 133 -10.01 16.58 -5.45
CA GLN A 133 -10.67 16.57 -4.15
C GLN A 133 -10.28 17.76 -3.27
N ARG A 134 -9.22 18.49 -3.64
CA ARG A 134 -8.60 19.56 -2.85
C ARG A 134 -8.15 19.09 -1.46
N GLY A 135 -7.68 17.85 -1.36
CA GLY A 135 -7.23 17.28 -0.11
C GLY A 135 -6.81 15.83 -0.27
N GLY A 136 -5.94 15.39 0.61
CA GLY A 136 -5.42 14.04 0.69
C GLY A 136 -4.20 13.98 1.61
N SER A 137 -3.84 12.79 2.03
CA SER A 137 -2.66 12.52 2.84
C SER A 137 -1.88 11.34 2.25
N ILE A 138 -0.58 11.48 2.13
CA ILE A 138 0.33 10.45 1.62
C ILE A 138 1.33 10.10 2.71
N ILE A 139 1.41 8.81 3.05
CA ILE A 139 2.32 8.27 4.05
C ILE A 139 3.25 7.28 3.35
N ASN A 140 4.55 7.57 3.38
CA ASN A 140 5.57 6.68 2.85
C ASN A 140 6.27 5.95 4.00
N MET A 141 6.22 4.62 3.98
CA MET A 141 6.91 3.80 4.97
C MET A 141 8.39 3.73 4.62
N SER A 142 9.23 4.09 5.57
CA SER A 142 10.68 4.00 5.50
C SER A 142 11.19 2.96 6.51
N SER A 143 12.49 2.91 6.71
CA SER A 143 13.10 1.97 7.64
C SER A 143 14.26 2.62 8.41
N VAL A 144 14.41 2.23 9.65
CA VAL A 144 15.60 2.58 10.46
C VAL A 144 16.89 2.07 9.81
N VAL A 145 16.81 0.98 9.06
CA VAL A 145 17.96 0.43 8.31
C VAL A 145 18.42 1.37 7.21
N GLY A 146 17.52 2.13 6.60
CA GLY A 146 17.86 3.16 5.62
C GLY A 146 18.57 4.38 6.24
N VAL A 147 18.45 4.58 7.56
CA VAL A 147 19.09 5.68 8.29
C VAL A 147 20.42 5.26 8.92
N HIS A 148 20.44 4.09 9.57
CA HIS A 148 21.60 3.63 10.34
C HIS A 148 22.36 2.48 9.71
N GLY A 149 21.79 1.85 8.68
CA GLY A 149 22.34 0.62 8.12
C GLY A 149 22.16 -0.59 9.06
N ASN A 150 22.44 -1.77 8.54
CA ASN A 150 22.49 -3.01 9.30
C ASN A 150 23.37 -4.01 8.53
N ALA A 151 24.07 -4.88 9.26
CA ALA A 151 24.92 -5.89 8.64
C ALA A 151 24.07 -6.80 7.71
N GLY A 152 24.49 -6.95 6.45
CA GLY A 152 23.79 -7.73 5.44
C GLY A 152 22.55 -7.05 4.82
N GLN A 153 22.30 -5.79 5.11
CA GLN A 153 21.20 -5.01 4.54
C GLN A 153 21.67 -3.76 3.84
#